data_93681c6b6509b4f378fa4c03004b8a6f
#
_entry.id   93681c6b6509b4f378fa4c03004b8a6f
#
_cell.length_a   1.000
_cell.length_b   1.000
_cell.length_c   1.000
_cell.angle_alpha   90.00
_cell.angle_beta   90.00
_cell.angle_gamma   90.00
#
_symmetry.space_group_name_H-M   'P 1'
#
loop_
_entity.id
_entity.type
_entity.pdbx_description
1 polymer ?
#
loop_
_entity_poly.entity_id
_entity_poly.type
_entity_poly.pdbx_seq_one_letter_code
_entity_poly.pdbx_strand_id
1 'polypeptide(L)'
;MLPLRSPEGSAERTDPGGLGLVEYGDTPWLAKVPYIKSILDSLPTELRAVRLMSLGPGAEVDEHRDMPYGLPAGWVRLHIPFVTNQDAVCTLDGEPQTWQPGTFWFGDFSRPHSVRNGGSERRVHLVIDAFVTPELLELFPAEFQERIRWSEVLLHRPELPLEAPELADLESTFNIPEAFLYGEPEELAQAVEPDRDARLRVDGRRLVMDVDGEPRVALQHVGEGEFRALGWTAERTVKVEPTGDGLLVRFRMRHGSRMTEATREAVRSAVAAVSAVADAG
;
A
#
# COMPACT_ATOMS: atom_id res chain seq x y z
N MET A 1 -8.61 -9.11 16.70
CA MET A 1 -8.08 -7.86 16.17
C MET A 1 -9.16 -6.79 16.21
N LEU A 2 -8.79 -5.53 16.47
CA LEU A 2 -9.69 -4.37 16.42
C LEU A 2 -9.10 -3.34 15.45
N PRO A 3 -9.76 -3.02 14.33
CA PRO A 3 -9.26 -2.05 13.38
C PRO A 3 -9.48 -0.63 13.91
N LEU A 4 -8.42 0.18 13.95
CA LEU A 4 -8.48 1.60 14.30
C LEU A 4 -8.43 2.47 13.04
N ARG A 5 -7.76 1.98 11.99
CA ARG A 5 -7.74 2.51 10.64
C ARG A 5 -7.76 1.36 9.65
N SER A 6 -8.58 1.44 8.63
CA SER A 6 -8.83 0.35 7.67
C SER A 6 -9.29 0.91 6.32
N PRO A 7 -9.36 0.11 5.25
CA PRO A 7 -10.00 0.54 4.02
C PRO A 7 -11.43 1.05 4.27
N GLU A 8 -11.73 2.27 3.77
CA GLU A 8 -13.01 3.01 3.96
C GLU A 8 -13.34 3.37 5.43
N GLY A 9 -12.43 3.18 6.38
CA GLY A 9 -12.74 3.34 7.80
C GLY A 9 -13.69 2.27 8.33
N SER A 10 -13.76 1.10 7.70
CA SER A 10 -14.64 0.00 8.09
C SER A 10 -14.33 -0.48 9.50
N ALA A 11 -15.34 -0.52 10.36
CA ALA A 11 -15.21 -1.01 11.74
C ALA A 11 -14.99 -2.53 11.85
N GLU A 12 -15.13 -3.25 10.73
CA GLU A 12 -15.13 -4.72 10.69
C GLU A 12 -13.92 -5.28 9.95
N ARG A 13 -13.36 -4.53 8.99
CA ARG A 13 -12.21 -4.97 8.20
C ARG A 13 -10.94 -4.97 9.02
N THR A 14 -10.35 -6.15 9.21
CA THR A 14 -9.10 -6.35 9.97
C THR A 14 -7.92 -6.76 9.09
N ASP A 15 -8.13 -6.92 7.79
CA ASP A 15 -7.08 -7.19 6.80
C ASP A 15 -6.22 -5.92 6.55
N PRO A 16 -4.98 -6.07 6.08
CA PRO A 16 -4.11 -4.94 5.79
C PRO A 16 -4.50 -4.18 4.50
N GLY A 17 -5.56 -4.62 3.81
CA GLY A 17 -5.94 -4.13 2.50
C GLY A 17 -5.00 -4.58 1.38
N GLY A 18 -5.19 -4.00 0.20
CA GLY A 18 -4.43 -4.31 -1.01
C GLY A 18 -4.63 -3.23 -2.06
N LEU A 19 -4.30 -3.54 -3.32
CA LEU A 19 -4.69 -2.72 -4.46
C LEU A 19 -6.21 -2.61 -4.48
N GLY A 20 -6.77 -1.41 -4.60
CA GLY A 20 -8.21 -1.26 -4.49
C GLY A 20 -8.74 0.10 -4.94
N LEU A 21 -10.01 0.30 -4.64
CA LEU A 21 -10.79 1.47 -5.08
C LEU A 21 -10.91 2.54 -3.99
N VAL A 22 -10.49 2.23 -2.77
CA VAL A 22 -10.85 2.99 -1.58
C VAL A 22 -9.63 3.41 -0.77
N GLU A 23 -9.73 4.58 -0.17
CA GLU A 23 -8.74 5.11 0.77
C GLU A 23 -8.82 4.41 2.13
N TYR A 24 -7.74 4.50 2.90
CA TYR A 24 -7.77 4.14 4.32
C TYR A 24 -8.34 5.30 5.12
N GLY A 25 -9.24 4.98 6.04
CA GLY A 25 -9.88 5.94 6.93
C GLY A 25 -9.86 5.49 8.39
N ASP A 26 -10.03 6.45 9.28
CA ASP A 26 -10.18 6.18 10.71
C ASP A 26 -11.52 5.48 10.96
N THR A 27 -11.51 4.43 11.77
CA THR A 27 -12.73 3.73 12.16
C THR A 27 -13.41 4.44 13.34
N PRO A 28 -14.70 4.17 13.60
CA PRO A 28 -15.38 4.68 14.80
C PRO A 28 -14.72 4.25 16.13
N TRP A 29 -13.91 3.17 16.11
CA TRP A 29 -13.16 2.71 17.26
C TRP A 29 -12.03 3.65 17.66
N LEU A 30 -11.37 4.29 16.69
CA LEU A 30 -10.28 5.23 16.97
C LEU A 30 -10.77 6.45 17.76
N ALA A 31 -11.99 6.92 17.52
CA ALA A 31 -12.58 8.02 18.26
C ALA A 31 -12.77 7.69 19.77
N LYS A 32 -12.81 6.41 20.15
CA LYS A 32 -12.95 5.96 21.53
C LYS A 32 -11.62 5.87 22.28
N VAL A 33 -10.49 6.04 21.60
CA VAL A 33 -9.14 5.92 22.15
C VAL A 33 -8.28 7.15 21.79
N PRO A 34 -8.61 8.34 22.31
CA PRO A 34 -8.01 9.61 21.89
C PRO A 34 -6.49 9.66 22.12
N TYR A 35 -5.97 8.96 23.12
CA TYR A 35 -4.53 8.85 23.35
C TYR A 35 -3.84 8.10 22.19
N ILE A 36 -4.41 7.00 21.73
CA ILE A 36 -3.86 6.30 20.55
C ILE A 36 -3.93 7.21 19.32
N LYS A 37 -5.06 7.93 19.16
CA LYS A 37 -5.16 8.89 18.05
C LYS A 37 -4.05 9.94 18.10
N SER A 38 -3.72 10.48 19.26
CA SER A 38 -2.62 11.46 19.37
C SER A 38 -1.25 10.87 19.02
N ILE A 39 -1.02 9.59 19.31
CA ILE A 39 0.20 8.88 18.86
C ILE A 39 0.23 8.80 17.33
N LEU A 40 -0.88 8.36 16.72
CA LEU A 40 -0.96 8.22 15.26
C LEU A 40 -0.80 9.57 14.56
N ASP A 41 -1.42 10.63 15.08
CA ASP A 41 -1.32 12.00 14.54
C ASP A 41 0.10 12.59 14.65
N SER A 42 0.95 12.04 15.53
CA SER A 42 2.35 12.47 15.68
C SER A 42 3.32 11.78 14.70
N LEU A 43 2.88 10.77 13.98
CA LEU A 43 3.73 10.08 13.03
C LEU A 43 3.81 10.90 11.72
N PRO A 44 5.01 11.25 11.25
CA PRO A 44 5.19 12.15 10.12
C PRO A 44 5.08 11.42 8.78
N THR A 45 4.02 10.64 8.60
CA THR A 45 3.73 9.88 7.38
C THR A 45 2.26 9.53 7.28
N GLU A 46 1.81 9.22 6.07
CA GLU A 46 0.49 8.61 5.87
C GLU A 46 0.46 7.18 6.41
N LEU A 47 -0.64 6.86 7.10
CA LEU A 47 -0.88 5.56 7.68
C LEU A 47 -1.88 4.77 6.83
N ARG A 48 -1.64 3.47 6.73
CA ARG A 48 -2.56 2.52 6.11
C ARG A 48 -3.41 1.84 7.18
N ALA A 49 -3.30 0.52 7.32
CA ALA A 49 -4.00 -0.21 8.35
C ALA A 49 -3.38 0.02 9.74
N VAL A 50 -4.23 0.33 10.72
CA VAL A 50 -3.84 0.41 12.14
C VAL A 50 -4.76 -0.49 12.95
N ARG A 51 -4.19 -1.38 13.76
CA ARG A 51 -4.95 -2.40 14.47
C ARG A 51 -4.44 -2.62 15.88
N LEU A 52 -5.36 -2.84 16.83
CA LEU A 52 -5.00 -3.49 18.07
C LEU A 52 -5.05 -5.00 17.86
N MET A 53 -3.89 -5.63 17.92
CA MET A 53 -3.73 -7.08 17.76
C MET A 53 -3.53 -7.72 19.13
N SER A 54 -4.37 -8.70 19.42
CA SER A 54 -4.41 -9.36 20.71
C SER A 54 -4.15 -10.86 20.56
N LEU A 55 -3.27 -11.39 21.40
CA LEU A 55 -2.96 -12.80 21.52
C LEU A 55 -3.26 -13.27 22.95
N GLY A 56 -4.15 -14.25 23.12
CA GLY A 56 -4.54 -14.77 24.42
C GLY A 56 -3.43 -15.58 25.09
N PRO A 57 -3.61 -15.93 26.39
CA PRO A 57 -2.72 -16.86 27.08
C PRO A 57 -2.59 -18.21 26.35
N GLY A 58 -1.38 -18.71 26.20
CA GLY A 58 -1.08 -19.98 25.56
C GLY A 58 -1.30 -20.00 24.03
N ALA A 59 -1.76 -18.89 23.44
CA ALA A 59 -1.98 -18.83 22.00
C ALA A 59 -0.67 -18.53 21.26
N GLU A 60 -0.60 -19.06 20.04
CA GLU A 60 0.53 -18.85 19.15
C GLU A 60 0.07 -18.60 17.71
N VAL A 61 0.93 -18.01 16.93
CA VAL A 61 0.84 -17.82 15.49
C VAL A 61 2.06 -18.51 14.91
N ASP A 62 1.83 -19.53 14.11
CA ASP A 62 2.87 -20.34 13.47
C ASP A 62 3.81 -19.47 12.61
N GLU A 63 4.99 -20.00 12.30
CA GLU A 63 5.95 -19.32 11.45
C GLU A 63 5.37 -19.08 10.07
N HIS A 64 5.41 -17.83 9.65
CA HIS A 64 4.96 -17.38 8.34
C HIS A 64 5.75 -16.14 7.89
N ARG A 65 5.46 -15.69 6.69
CA ARG A 65 5.94 -14.41 6.15
C ARG A 65 4.72 -13.57 5.79
N ASP A 66 4.76 -12.31 6.11
CA ASP A 66 3.80 -11.35 5.59
C ASP A 66 4.12 -10.98 4.14
N MET A 67 3.27 -10.17 3.53
CA MET A 67 3.57 -9.51 2.26
C MET A 67 4.91 -8.75 2.37
N PRO A 68 5.55 -8.40 1.23
CA PRO A 68 6.78 -7.64 1.27
C PRO A 68 6.62 -6.33 2.04
N TYR A 69 7.03 -6.31 3.30
CA TYR A 69 7.20 -5.12 4.10
C TYR A 69 8.68 -4.75 4.11
N GLY A 70 8.96 -3.49 4.45
CA GLY A 70 10.30 -2.99 4.59
C GLY A 70 10.59 -1.84 3.65
N LEU A 71 11.76 -1.27 3.81
CA LEU A 71 12.17 -0.08 3.05
C LEU A 71 12.13 -0.27 1.53
N PRO A 72 12.51 -1.46 0.98
CA PRO A 72 12.45 -1.70 -0.46
C PRO A 72 11.03 -1.80 -1.04
N ALA A 73 10.03 -2.08 -0.21
CA ALA A 73 8.62 -2.16 -0.63
C ALA A 73 7.86 -0.84 -0.40
N GLY A 74 8.49 0.13 0.27
CA GLY A 74 7.94 1.46 0.48
C GLY A 74 6.94 1.58 1.64
N TRP A 75 6.85 0.56 2.49
CA TRP A 75 6.05 0.56 3.69
C TRP A 75 6.67 -0.28 4.80
N VAL A 76 6.35 0.10 6.03
CA VAL A 76 6.87 -0.56 7.22
C VAL A 76 5.74 -0.92 8.16
N ARG A 77 5.92 -2.00 8.91
CA ARG A 77 5.05 -2.38 10.01
C ARG A 77 5.72 -2.01 11.33
N LEU A 78 5.06 -1.14 12.07
CA LEU A 78 5.51 -0.64 13.36
C LEU A 78 4.67 -1.22 14.47
N HIS A 79 5.28 -1.46 15.61
CA HIS A 79 4.61 -2.04 16.78
C HIS A 79 4.82 -1.17 18.01
N ILE A 80 3.74 -0.97 18.79
CA ILE A 80 3.80 -0.46 20.15
C ILE A 80 3.12 -1.49 21.05
N PRO A 81 3.88 -2.23 21.90
CA PRO A 81 3.29 -3.11 22.89
C PRO A 81 2.55 -2.29 23.94
N PHE A 82 1.27 -2.58 24.18
CA PHE A 82 0.50 -1.96 25.27
C PHE A 82 0.41 -2.85 26.47
N VAL A 83 0.10 -4.13 26.24
CA VAL A 83 0.09 -5.16 27.26
C VAL A 83 0.97 -6.30 26.76
N THR A 84 1.96 -6.68 27.52
CA THR A 84 2.86 -7.77 27.19
C THR A 84 3.45 -8.38 28.47
N ASN A 85 4.14 -9.50 28.36
CA ASN A 85 4.82 -10.19 29.44
C ASN A 85 6.11 -10.84 28.90
N GLN A 86 6.97 -11.34 29.79
CA GLN A 86 8.27 -11.91 29.40
C GLN A 86 8.16 -13.19 28.56
N ASP A 87 7.04 -13.89 28.67
CA ASP A 87 6.75 -15.12 27.93
C ASP A 87 6.02 -14.86 26.60
N ALA A 88 5.75 -13.58 26.31
CA ALA A 88 5.20 -13.14 25.01
C ALA A 88 6.35 -12.81 24.05
N VAL A 89 6.75 -13.79 23.27
CA VAL A 89 7.91 -13.74 22.37
C VAL A 89 7.47 -13.64 20.92
N CYS A 90 8.08 -12.72 20.16
CA CYS A 90 8.06 -12.70 18.72
C CYS A 90 9.40 -13.24 18.22
N THR A 91 9.42 -14.33 17.48
CA THR A 91 10.63 -14.79 16.80
C THR A 91 10.66 -14.21 15.41
N LEU A 92 11.70 -13.45 15.08
CA LEU A 92 11.87 -12.81 13.78
C LEU A 92 13.19 -13.24 13.18
N ASP A 93 13.16 -13.87 12.01
CA ASP A 93 14.34 -14.42 11.31
C ASP A 93 15.17 -15.37 12.23
N GLY A 94 14.48 -16.18 13.03
CA GLY A 94 15.07 -17.10 14.00
C GLY A 94 15.46 -16.46 15.34
N GLU A 95 15.44 -15.12 15.48
CA GLU A 95 15.86 -14.42 16.68
C GLU A 95 14.66 -14.05 17.58
N PRO A 96 14.64 -14.49 18.85
CA PRO A 96 13.57 -14.17 19.76
C PRO A 96 13.62 -12.70 20.21
N GLN A 97 12.49 -12.03 20.17
CA GLN A 97 12.31 -10.64 20.58
C GLN A 97 11.26 -10.55 21.67
N THR A 98 11.60 -9.87 22.76
CA THR A 98 10.66 -9.55 23.85
C THR A 98 10.59 -8.04 24.01
N TRP A 99 9.51 -7.46 23.51
CA TRP A 99 9.34 -6.01 23.49
C TRP A 99 8.65 -5.48 24.74
N GLN A 100 9.19 -4.41 25.29
CA GLN A 100 8.66 -3.82 26.52
C GLN A 100 7.44 -2.93 26.25
N PRO A 101 6.50 -2.80 27.21
CA PRO A 101 5.35 -1.91 27.04
C PRO A 101 5.79 -0.46 26.77
N GLY A 102 5.09 0.21 25.86
CA GLY A 102 5.33 1.61 25.52
C GLY A 102 6.56 1.89 24.66
N THR A 103 7.28 0.85 24.23
CA THR A 103 8.39 0.99 23.29
C THR A 103 7.88 0.96 21.84
N PHE A 104 8.64 1.55 20.91
CA PHE A 104 8.29 1.66 19.51
C PHE A 104 9.27 0.84 18.65
N TRP A 105 8.74 -0.09 17.88
CA TRP A 105 9.53 -1.09 17.16
C TRP A 105 9.18 -1.14 15.68
N PHE A 106 10.20 -1.29 14.87
CA PHE A 106 10.12 -1.74 13.49
C PHE A 106 10.59 -3.20 13.41
N GLY A 107 9.87 -4.03 12.67
CA GLY A 107 10.27 -5.39 12.30
C GLY A 107 10.05 -5.62 10.82
N ASP A 108 11.00 -6.28 10.18
CA ASP A 108 10.86 -6.74 8.79
C ASP A 108 10.07 -8.05 8.76
N PHE A 109 8.76 -7.93 8.77
CA PHE A 109 7.84 -9.08 8.78
C PHE A 109 7.71 -9.78 7.41
N SER A 110 8.42 -9.34 6.38
CA SER A 110 8.61 -10.12 5.16
C SER A 110 9.53 -11.32 5.39
N ARG A 111 10.27 -11.33 6.51
CA ARG A 111 11.10 -12.44 6.96
C ARG A 111 10.26 -13.46 7.76
N PRO A 112 10.73 -14.72 7.89
CA PRO A 112 10.06 -15.72 8.72
C PRO A 112 9.86 -15.20 10.12
N HIS A 113 8.61 -15.26 10.61
CA HIS A 113 8.31 -14.84 11.97
C HIS A 113 7.16 -15.64 12.56
N SER A 114 7.20 -15.78 13.87
CA SER A 114 6.17 -16.42 14.67
C SER A 114 5.93 -15.61 15.94
N VAL A 115 4.77 -15.78 16.57
CA VAL A 115 4.45 -15.10 17.83
C VAL A 115 3.83 -16.10 18.80
N ARG A 116 4.35 -16.15 20.02
CA ARG A 116 3.80 -16.97 21.09
C ARG A 116 3.54 -16.13 22.33
N ASN A 117 2.43 -16.36 22.99
CA ASN A 117 2.16 -15.84 24.33
C ASN A 117 2.14 -17.00 25.32
N GLY A 118 3.28 -17.31 25.93
CA GLY A 118 3.41 -18.34 26.95
C GLY A 118 2.93 -17.91 28.34
N GLY A 119 2.60 -16.64 28.53
CA GLY A 119 2.15 -16.07 29.81
C GLY A 119 0.68 -16.32 30.12
N SER A 120 0.25 -15.88 31.30
CA SER A 120 -1.13 -16.02 31.80
C SER A 120 -2.04 -14.86 31.42
N GLU A 121 -1.48 -13.77 30.89
CA GLU A 121 -2.22 -12.57 30.55
C GLU A 121 -2.27 -12.38 29.02
N ARG A 122 -3.28 -11.65 28.55
CA ARG A 122 -3.43 -11.28 27.14
C ARG A 122 -2.31 -10.30 26.72
N ARG A 123 -1.65 -10.59 25.61
CA ARG A 123 -0.75 -9.64 24.96
C ARG A 123 -1.56 -8.76 24.00
N VAL A 124 -1.34 -7.44 23.99
CA VAL A 124 -1.97 -6.49 23.09
C VAL A 124 -0.92 -5.53 22.52
N HIS A 125 -0.81 -5.49 21.22
CA HIS A 125 0.05 -4.54 20.49
C HIS A 125 -0.79 -3.64 19.58
N LEU A 126 -0.41 -2.37 19.54
CA LEU A 126 -0.79 -1.49 18.45
C LEU A 126 0.14 -1.79 17.26
N VAL A 127 -0.44 -2.16 16.13
CA VAL A 127 0.26 -2.47 14.88
C VAL A 127 -0.13 -1.44 13.85
N ILE A 128 0.88 -0.78 13.26
CA ILE A 128 0.72 0.37 12.37
C ILE A 128 1.43 0.05 11.07
N ASP A 129 0.68 0.01 9.97
CA ASP A 129 1.25 -0.07 8.63
C ASP A 129 1.38 1.37 8.08
N ALA A 130 2.60 1.81 7.80
CA ALA A 130 2.94 3.18 7.44
C ALA A 130 3.76 3.26 6.16
N PHE A 131 3.57 4.31 5.37
CA PHE A 131 4.43 4.57 4.22
C PHE A 131 5.82 5.03 4.65
N VAL A 132 6.82 4.70 3.84
CA VAL A 132 8.21 5.12 4.09
C VAL A 132 8.41 6.53 3.57
N THR A 133 8.67 7.46 4.50
CA THR A 133 9.06 8.85 4.19
C THR A 133 10.40 9.16 4.85
N PRO A 134 11.16 10.16 4.37
CA PRO A 134 12.38 10.58 5.04
C PRO A 134 12.14 10.96 6.51
N GLU A 135 11.05 11.68 6.79
CA GLU A 135 10.69 12.16 8.11
C GLU A 135 10.34 11.00 9.06
N LEU A 136 9.71 9.92 8.56
CA LEU A 136 9.51 8.72 9.35
C LEU A 136 10.83 8.07 9.73
N LEU A 137 11.79 8.00 8.78
CA LEU A 137 13.08 7.38 9.01
C LEU A 137 13.95 8.16 10.01
N GLU A 138 13.72 9.47 10.20
CA GLU A 138 14.36 10.27 11.23
C GLU A 138 13.99 9.84 12.66
N LEU A 139 12.86 9.13 12.84
CA LEU A 139 12.47 8.57 14.15
C LEU A 139 13.27 7.31 14.52
N PHE A 140 13.99 6.71 13.58
CA PHE A 140 14.77 5.50 13.84
C PHE A 140 16.10 5.84 14.53
N PRO A 141 16.69 4.90 15.32
CA PRO A 141 17.99 5.12 15.92
C PRO A 141 19.07 5.48 14.91
N ALA A 142 20.02 6.36 15.29
CA ALA A 142 21.08 6.83 14.41
C ALA A 142 21.88 5.67 13.77
N GLU A 143 22.19 4.63 14.57
CA GLU A 143 22.89 3.45 14.07
C GLU A 143 22.11 2.68 13.01
N PHE A 144 20.76 2.73 13.04
CA PHE A 144 19.93 2.17 11.97
C PHE A 144 19.97 3.07 10.74
N GLN A 145 19.83 4.40 10.92
CA GLN A 145 19.87 5.36 9.82
C GLN A 145 21.19 5.30 9.04
N GLU A 146 22.32 5.14 9.71
CA GLU A 146 23.64 5.00 9.10
C GLU A 146 23.78 3.73 8.22
N ARG A 147 22.98 2.71 8.50
CA ARG A 147 22.97 1.44 7.74
C ARG A 147 21.98 1.44 6.59
N ILE A 148 21.13 2.46 6.47
CA ILE A 148 20.16 2.55 5.39
C ILE A 148 20.88 2.66 4.05
N ARG A 149 20.64 1.71 3.17
CA ARG A 149 21.05 1.82 1.77
C ARG A 149 19.97 2.60 1.01
N TRP A 150 20.11 3.91 0.96
CA TRP A 150 19.13 4.82 0.38
C TRP A 150 18.73 4.48 -1.05
N SER A 151 19.63 3.89 -1.85
CA SER A 151 19.31 3.40 -3.20
C SER A 151 18.30 2.26 -3.21
N GLU A 152 18.12 1.57 -2.07
CA GLU A 152 17.18 0.47 -1.92
C GLU A 152 15.88 0.91 -1.21
N VAL A 153 15.75 2.18 -0.85
CA VAL A 153 14.55 2.70 -0.19
C VAL A 153 13.54 3.17 -1.22
N LEU A 154 12.35 2.62 -1.17
CA LEU A 154 11.23 3.09 -1.96
C LEU A 154 10.44 4.13 -1.16
N LEU A 155 10.75 5.39 -1.39
CA LEU A 155 10.06 6.49 -0.71
C LEU A 155 8.63 6.68 -1.23
N HIS A 156 7.75 7.04 -0.30
CA HIS A 156 6.40 7.45 -0.64
C HIS A 156 6.39 8.71 -1.50
N ARG A 157 5.60 8.68 -2.55
CA ARG A 157 5.40 9.82 -3.45
C ARG A 157 3.98 10.35 -3.24
N PRO A 158 3.81 11.62 -2.85
CA PRO A 158 2.48 12.22 -2.68
C PRO A 158 1.72 12.27 -4.00
N GLU A 159 0.40 12.35 -3.91
CA GLU A 159 -0.45 12.57 -5.07
C GLU A 159 -0.20 13.98 -5.65
N LEU A 160 -0.07 14.04 -6.97
CA LEU A 160 -0.03 15.27 -7.75
C LEU A 160 -1.29 15.29 -8.64
N PRO A 161 -2.39 15.91 -8.22
CA PRO A 161 -3.65 15.87 -8.96
C PRO A 161 -3.51 16.41 -10.38
N LEU A 162 -4.18 15.73 -11.32
CA LEU A 162 -4.35 16.20 -12.69
C LEU A 162 -5.71 16.90 -12.84
N GLU A 163 -5.76 17.85 -13.78
CA GLU A 163 -7.00 18.49 -14.15
C GLU A 163 -7.90 17.55 -14.98
N ALA A 164 -9.20 17.81 -15.00
CA ALA A 164 -10.16 16.93 -15.67
C ALA A 164 -9.86 16.66 -17.17
N PRO A 165 -9.41 17.66 -17.97
CA PRO A 165 -9.01 17.39 -19.36
C PRO A 165 -7.81 16.45 -19.48
N GLU A 166 -6.80 16.61 -18.59
CA GLU A 166 -5.61 15.75 -18.58
C GLU A 166 -5.98 14.29 -18.26
N LEU A 167 -6.91 14.10 -17.31
CA LEU A 167 -7.43 12.76 -16.98
C LEU A 167 -8.19 12.15 -18.15
N ALA A 168 -9.04 12.94 -18.83
CA ALA A 168 -9.83 12.48 -19.97
C ALA A 168 -8.94 12.03 -21.14
N ASP A 169 -7.82 12.69 -21.37
CA ASP A 169 -6.85 12.35 -22.42
C ASP A 169 -6.16 10.98 -22.19
N LEU A 170 -6.27 10.42 -20.97
CA LEU A 170 -5.69 9.13 -20.61
C LEU A 170 -6.70 7.98 -20.68
N GLU A 171 -8.00 8.27 -20.91
CA GLU A 171 -8.99 7.21 -21.07
C GLU A 171 -8.67 6.31 -22.27
N SER A 172 -8.54 5.01 -21.98
CA SER A 172 -8.03 4.05 -22.98
C SER A 172 -8.40 2.61 -22.63
N THR A 173 -8.27 1.75 -23.63
CA THR A 173 -8.38 0.30 -23.50
C THR A 173 -7.07 -0.37 -23.89
N PHE A 174 -6.70 -1.41 -23.18
CA PHE A 174 -5.47 -2.19 -23.37
C PHE A 174 -5.60 -3.57 -22.72
N ASN A 175 -4.55 -4.39 -22.81
CA ASN A 175 -4.45 -5.62 -22.06
C ASN A 175 -3.51 -5.45 -20.87
N ILE A 176 -3.86 -5.99 -19.70
CA ILE A 176 -3.04 -5.95 -18.50
C ILE A 176 -2.48 -7.34 -18.19
N PRO A 177 -1.15 -7.48 -17.95
CA PRO A 177 -0.60 -8.74 -17.48
C PRO A 177 -1.20 -9.14 -16.12
N GLU A 178 -1.70 -10.36 -16.00
CA GLU A 178 -2.27 -10.85 -14.73
C GLU A 178 -1.24 -10.81 -13.59
N ALA A 179 0.03 -11.05 -13.92
CA ALA A 179 1.15 -10.94 -12.97
C ALA A 179 1.26 -9.55 -12.33
N PHE A 180 0.89 -8.47 -13.04
CA PHE A 180 0.87 -7.13 -12.43
C PHE A 180 -0.17 -7.00 -11.33
N LEU A 181 -1.27 -7.73 -11.39
CA LEU A 181 -2.34 -7.68 -10.39
C LEU A 181 -2.08 -8.60 -9.20
N TYR A 182 -1.54 -9.80 -9.45
CA TYR A 182 -1.52 -10.87 -8.46
C TYR A 182 -0.18 -11.60 -8.34
N GLY A 183 0.74 -11.39 -9.28
CA GLY A 183 2.01 -12.12 -9.36
C GLY A 183 3.19 -11.36 -8.77
N GLU A 184 4.35 -11.93 -8.99
CA GLU A 184 5.65 -11.41 -8.56
C GLU A 184 6.41 -10.75 -9.73
N PRO A 185 7.46 -9.93 -9.43
CA PRO A 185 8.23 -9.25 -10.48
C PRO A 185 8.81 -10.17 -11.55
N GLU A 186 9.22 -11.38 -11.17
CA GLU A 186 9.78 -12.37 -12.08
C GLU A 186 8.74 -12.89 -13.09
N GLU A 187 7.48 -13.01 -12.67
CA GLU A 187 6.36 -13.40 -13.53
C GLU A 187 6.03 -12.28 -14.50
N LEU A 188 6.04 -11.02 -14.03
CA LEU A 188 5.85 -9.86 -14.89
C LEU A 188 6.96 -9.76 -15.96
N ALA A 189 8.21 -10.06 -15.60
CA ALA A 189 9.34 -10.04 -16.52
C ALA A 189 9.22 -11.06 -17.65
N GLN A 190 8.63 -12.21 -17.36
CA GLN A 190 8.46 -13.29 -18.35
C GLN A 190 7.35 -12.99 -19.35
N ALA A 191 6.46 -12.03 -19.04
CA ALA A 191 5.31 -11.61 -19.85
C ALA A 191 4.50 -12.79 -20.43
N VAL A 192 4.49 -13.92 -19.71
CA VAL A 192 3.75 -15.11 -20.12
C VAL A 192 2.28 -14.88 -19.79
N GLU A 193 1.46 -14.98 -20.80
CA GLU A 193 0.00 -14.88 -20.69
C GLU A 193 -0.57 -15.76 -19.55
N PRO A 194 -1.72 -15.39 -19.00
CA PRO A 194 -2.76 -14.60 -19.68
C PRO A 194 -2.70 -13.10 -19.39
N ASP A 195 -2.95 -12.31 -20.43
CA ASP A 195 -3.35 -10.92 -20.29
C ASP A 195 -4.88 -10.85 -20.11
N ARG A 196 -5.35 -9.82 -19.40
CA ARG A 196 -6.76 -9.55 -19.17
C ARG A 196 -7.17 -8.23 -19.85
N ASP A 197 -8.42 -8.12 -20.24
CA ASP A 197 -8.94 -6.87 -20.79
C ASP A 197 -8.96 -5.78 -19.70
N ALA A 198 -8.44 -4.61 -20.02
CA ALA A 198 -8.40 -3.49 -19.12
C ALA A 198 -8.82 -2.17 -19.77
N ARG A 199 -9.37 -1.28 -18.97
CA ARG A 199 -9.75 0.06 -19.37
C ARG A 199 -9.39 1.07 -18.31
N LEU A 200 -8.77 2.18 -18.70
CA LEU A 200 -8.71 3.39 -17.88
C LEU A 200 -9.91 4.28 -18.21
N ARG A 201 -10.62 4.69 -17.18
CA ARG A 201 -11.70 5.66 -17.27
C ARG A 201 -11.61 6.68 -16.13
N VAL A 202 -12.16 7.86 -16.37
CA VAL A 202 -12.30 8.87 -15.32
C VAL A 202 -13.46 8.51 -14.41
N ASP A 203 -13.24 8.58 -13.09
CA ASP A 203 -14.26 8.47 -12.07
C ASP A 203 -14.05 9.58 -11.03
N GLY A 204 -14.91 10.58 -11.07
CA GLY A 204 -14.76 11.78 -10.27
C GLY A 204 -13.48 12.54 -10.63
N ARG A 205 -12.52 12.54 -9.73
CA ARG A 205 -11.24 13.27 -9.88
C ARG A 205 -10.05 12.33 -10.08
N ARG A 206 -10.27 11.07 -10.43
CA ARG A 206 -9.22 10.04 -10.55
C ARG A 206 -9.45 9.16 -11.76
N LEU A 207 -8.41 8.48 -12.17
CA LEU A 207 -8.53 7.34 -13.06
C LEU A 207 -8.88 6.09 -12.25
N VAL A 208 -9.79 5.31 -12.80
CA VAL A 208 -10.09 3.96 -12.35
C VAL A 208 -9.70 2.99 -13.45
N MET A 209 -9.01 1.95 -13.09
CA MET A 209 -8.71 0.83 -13.96
C MET A 209 -9.75 -0.26 -13.73
N ASP A 210 -10.56 -0.48 -14.75
CA ASP A 210 -11.44 -1.64 -14.82
C ASP A 210 -10.65 -2.82 -15.41
N VAL A 211 -10.93 -4.03 -14.93
CA VAL A 211 -10.37 -5.28 -15.46
C VAL A 211 -11.51 -6.24 -15.72
N ASP A 212 -11.59 -6.78 -16.92
CA ASP A 212 -12.70 -7.62 -17.40
C ASP A 212 -14.08 -6.97 -17.19
N GLY A 213 -14.13 -5.65 -17.34
CA GLY A 213 -15.37 -4.87 -17.21
C GLY A 213 -15.74 -4.45 -15.79
N GLU A 214 -15.00 -4.89 -14.77
CA GLU A 214 -15.26 -4.55 -13.36
C GLU A 214 -14.22 -3.57 -12.80
N PRO A 215 -14.64 -2.54 -12.03
CA PRO A 215 -13.70 -1.62 -11.37
C PRO A 215 -12.75 -2.40 -10.45
N ARG A 216 -11.44 -2.19 -10.61
CA ARG A 216 -10.44 -2.96 -9.85
C ARG A 216 -9.52 -2.10 -9.03
N VAL A 217 -9.00 -1.02 -9.59
CA VAL A 217 -7.98 -0.19 -8.95
C VAL A 217 -8.25 1.28 -9.25
N ALA A 218 -8.35 2.11 -8.23
CA ALA A 218 -8.26 3.55 -8.39
C ALA A 218 -6.80 4.00 -8.38
N LEU A 219 -6.47 4.98 -9.20
CA LEU A 219 -5.11 5.42 -9.46
C LEU A 219 -4.89 6.84 -8.97
N GLN A 220 -3.74 7.07 -8.33
CA GLN A 220 -3.25 8.37 -7.90
C GLN A 220 -2.04 8.76 -8.74
N HIS A 221 -2.10 9.89 -9.43
CA HIS A 221 -0.98 10.42 -10.19
C HIS A 221 0.14 10.86 -9.23
N VAL A 222 1.37 10.46 -9.53
CA VAL A 222 2.56 10.76 -8.71
C VAL A 222 3.66 11.47 -9.51
N GLY A 223 3.28 12.04 -10.67
CA GLY A 223 4.16 12.81 -11.56
C GLY A 223 4.60 12.03 -12.80
N GLU A 224 4.96 12.75 -13.84
CA GLU A 224 5.53 12.22 -15.09
C GLU A 224 4.67 11.12 -15.77
N GLY A 225 3.35 11.22 -15.66
CA GLY A 225 2.42 10.22 -16.21
C GLY A 225 2.44 8.89 -15.46
N GLU A 226 3.06 8.83 -14.27
CA GLU A 226 3.10 7.65 -13.42
C GLU A 226 2.00 7.69 -12.36
N PHE A 227 1.34 6.56 -12.16
CA PHE A 227 0.24 6.39 -11.25
C PHE A 227 0.52 5.21 -10.32
N ARG A 228 0.28 5.37 -9.03
CA ARG A 228 0.22 4.27 -8.06
C ARG A 228 -1.23 3.91 -7.76
N ALA A 229 -1.45 2.69 -7.30
CA ALA A 229 -2.77 2.32 -6.80
C ALA A 229 -3.10 3.09 -5.51
N LEU A 230 -4.37 3.45 -5.36
CA LEU A 230 -4.88 4.11 -4.17
C LEU A 230 -4.58 3.28 -2.91
N GLY A 231 -4.04 3.93 -1.89
CA GLY A 231 -3.68 3.27 -0.63
C GLY A 231 -2.52 2.27 -0.75
N TRP A 232 -1.77 2.27 -1.86
CA TRP A 232 -0.60 1.40 -2.08
C TRP A 232 0.69 2.20 -2.21
N THR A 233 1.83 1.53 -2.23
CA THR A 233 3.13 2.16 -2.45
C THR A 233 3.46 2.28 -3.94
N ALA A 234 4.58 2.93 -4.27
CA ALA A 234 5.13 2.91 -5.63
C ALA A 234 5.80 1.56 -5.99
N GLU A 235 5.60 0.53 -5.18
CA GLU A 235 6.01 -0.85 -5.50
C GLU A 235 5.32 -1.33 -6.78
N ARG A 236 4.04 -0.95 -6.98
CA ARG A 236 3.32 -1.18 -8.24
C ARG A 236 2.81 0.13 -8.79
N THR A 237 3.23 0.46 -10.00
CA THR A 237 2.80 1.68 -10.71
C THR A 237 2.45 1.38 -12.15
N VAL A 238 1.56 2.21 -12.67
CA VAL A 238 1.23 2.25 -14.10
C VAL A 238 1.72 3.57 -14.63
N LYS A 239 2.56 3.55 -15.67
CA LYS A 239 2.96 4.77 -16.37
C LYS A 239 2.26 4.83 -17.71
N VAL A 240 1.60 5.95 -18.00
CA VAL A 240 0.87 6.19 -19.25
C VAL A 240 1.58 7.29 -20.01
N GLU A 241 2.03 6.98 -21.22
CA GLU A 241 2.79 7.89 -22.07
C GLU A 241 2.06 8.09 -23.40
N PRO A 242 1.82 9.34 -23.84
CA PRO A 242 1.29 9.60 -25.18
C PRO A 242 2.26 9.11 -26.26
N THR A 243 1.71 8.48 -27.29
CA THR A 243 2.40 8.17 -28.56
C THR A 243 1.71 8.93 -29.69
N GLY A 244 2.16 8.76 -30.94
CA GLY A 244 1.58 9.51 -32.07
C GLY A 244 0.06 9.43 -32.10
N ASP A 245 -0.49 8.22 -32.25
CA ASP A 245 -1.94 8.00 -32.40
C ASP A 245 -2.61 7.34 -31.18
N GLY A 246 -1.84 6.98 -30.14
CA GLY A 246 -2.34 6.21 -28.99
C GLY A 246 -1.68 6.56 -27.67
N LEU A 247 -1.63 5.57 -26.82
CA LEU A 247 -0.94 5.61 -25.53
C LEU A 247 -0.09 4.34 -25.38
N LEU A 248 1.00 4.47 -24.64
CA LEU A 248 1.81 3.36 -24.18
C LEU A 248 1.61 3.22 -22.67
N VAL A 249 1.22 2.04 -22.23
CA VAL A 249 1.02 1.74 -20.81
C VAL A 249 2.13 0.82 -20.34
N ARG A 250 2.85 1.26 -19.29
CA ARG A 250 3.93 0.50 -18.66
C ARG A 250 3.51 0.08 -17.27
N PHE A 251 3.50 -1.20 -17.03
CA PHE A 251 3.24 -1.83 -15.74
C PHE A 251 4.57 -2.05 -15.04
N ARG A 252 4.78 -1.41 -13.92
CA ARG A 252 6.05 -1.42 -13.19
C ARG A 252 5.88 -2.04 -11.83
N MET A 253 6.77 -2.96 -11.50
CA MET A 253 6.92 -3.51 -10.16
C MET A 253 8.33 -3.21 -9.66
N ARG A 254 8.42 -2.66 -8.45
CA ARG A 254 9.68 -2.24 -7.82
C ARG A 254 9.90 -2.96 -6.51
N HIS A 255 11.16 -3.30 -6.27
CA HIS A 255 11.64 -3.71 -4.95
C HIS A 255 13.03 -3.10 -4.74
N GLY A 256 13.07 -2.04 -3.95
CA GLY A 256 14.27 -1.21 -3.82
C GLY A 256 14.66 -0.58 -5.16
N SER A 257 15.92 -0.75 -5.54
CA SER A 257 16.48 -0.27 -6.82
C SER A 257 16.07 -1.13 -8.03
N ARG A 258 15.57 -2.34 -7.81
CA ARG A 258 15.14 -3.23 -8.89
C ARG A 258 13.78 -2.80 -9.42
N MET A 259 13.67 -2.76 -10.73
CA MET A 259 12.42 -2.50 -11.43
C MET A 259 12.21 -3.53 -12.53
N THR A 260 11.02 -4.10 -12.55
CA THR A 260 10.53 -4.95 -13.63
C THR A 260 9.40 -4.22 -14.34
N GLU A 261 9.38 -4.27 -15.66
CA GLU A 261 8.41 -3.55 -16.48
C GLU A 261 7.86 -4.46 -17.59
N ALA A 262 6.55 -4.39 -17.79
CA ALA A 262 5.87 -4.89 -18.98
C ALA A 262 5.14 -3.73 -19.67
N THR A 263 5.11 -3.75 -21.01
CA THR A 263 4.58 -2.65 -21.81
C THR A 263 3.45 -3.15 -22.71
N ARG A 264 2.38 -2.34 -22.84
CA ARG A 264 1.26 -2.60 -23.76
C ARG A 264 0.90 -1.32 -24.51
N GLU A 265 0.53 -1.47 -25.77
CA GLU A 265 -0.13 -0.39 -26.50
C GLU A 265 -1.57 -0.25 -26.03
N ALA A 266 -2.05 1.00 -25.99
CA ALA A 266 -3.40 1.31 -25.58
C ALA A 266 -4.09 2.20 -26.63
N VAL A 267 -5.35 1.90 -26.86
CA VAL A 267 -6.21 2.65 -27.76
C VAL A 267 -7.00 3.68 -26.94
N ARG A 268 -6.85 4.96 -27.29
CA ARG A 268 -7.61 6.03 -26.65
C ARG A 268 -9.11 5.78 -26.80
N SER A 269 -9.85 5.99 -25.75
CA SER A 269 -11.32 6.03 -25.83
C SER A 269 -11.72 7.26 -26.63
N ALA A 270 -12.64 7.10 -27.60
CA ALA A 270 -13.18 8.26 -28.30
C ALA A 270 -13.87 9.18 -27.25
N VAL A 271 -13.34 10.37 -27.07
CA VAL A 271 -13.98 11.37 -26.22
C VAL A 271 -15.36 11.62 -26.82
N ALA A 272 -16.43 11.29 -26.09
CA ALA A 272 -17.76 11.71 -26.47
C ALA A 272 -17.75 13.25 -26.48
N ALA A 273 -17.75 13.85 -27.66
CA ALA A 273 -17.84 15.28 -27.83
C ALA A 273 -19.10 15.74 -27.09
N VAL A 274 -18.94 16.37 -25.95
CA VAL A 274 -20.02 17.06 -25.28
C VAL A 274 -20.45 18.15 -26.24
N SER A 275 -21.53 17.91 -26.96
CA SER A 275 -22.23 18.92 -27.74
C SER A 275 -22.59 20.05 -26.80
N ALA A 276 -21.85 21.13 -26.87
CA ALA A 276 -22.34 22.43 -26.45
C ALA A 276 -23.50 22.78 -27.40
N VAL A 277 -24.70 22.38 -27.04
CA VAL A 277 -25.91 22.95 -27.63
C VAL A 277 -25.95 24.36 -27.08
N ALA A 278 -25.46 25.31 -27.88
CA ALA A 278 -25.74 26.71 -27.68
C ALA A 278 -27.26 26.88 -27.78
N ASP A 279 -27.87 27.22 -26.68
CA ASP A 279 -29.18 27.89 -26.70
C ASP A 279 -28.99 29.23 -27.39
N ALA A 280 -29.38 29.27 -28.66
CA ALA A 280 -29.70 30.45 -29.41
C ALA A 280 -31.22 30.41 -29.63
N GLY A 281 -31.93 31.25 -28.88
CA GLY A 281 -33.37 31.45 -29.03
C GLY A 281 -33.85 32.49 -28.05
#